data_fcdd1ea093c68eef006b56d26147b0e1
#
_entry.id   fcdd1ea093c68eef006b56d26147b0e1
#
_cell.length_a   1.000
_cell.length_b   1.000
_cell.length_c   1.000
_cell.angle_alpha   90.00
_cell.angle_beta   90.00
_cell.angle_gamma   90.00
#
_symmetry.space_group_name_H-M   'P 1'
#
loop_
_entity.id
_entity.type
_entity.pdbx_description
1 polymer ?
#
loop_
_entity_poly.entity_id
_entity_poly.type
_entity_poly.pdbx_seq_one_letter_code
_entity_poly.pdbx_strand_id
1 'polypeptide(L)'
;MGEAFIEAHNLVKTYQAGKNTVVALDDLSLSVPKGTVQALLGPNGAGKTTTVKVLTTLIRPDSGRAHIDGVDVLEHPERIRRMIGVSGQYAAVDENLTGFENLEMVGRLYHLSPAESKKRARELIEMFDLVEAADRVVKGFSGGMRRRIDLAGALVVNPPVLFLDEPTTGLDPRSRLALWDVIKKLVAEGTTVLLTTQYLEEADQLAHNIAVID
;
A
#
# COMPACT_ATOMS: atom_id res chain seq x y z
N MET A 1 -7.13 14.30 -19.84
CA MET A 1 -7.28 13.22 -18.85
C MET A 1 -6.10 12.31 -19.06
N GLY A 2 -5.28 12.07 -18.03
CA GLY A 2 -4.15 11.13 -18.14
C GLY A 2 -4.64 9.71 -18.37
N GLU A 3 -3.80 8.89 -19.00
CA GLU A 3 -4.09 7.45 -19.20
C GLU A 3 -4.28 6.77 -17.83
N ALA A 4 -5.34 5.99 -17.69
CA ALA A 4 -5.63 5.29 -16.46
C ALA A 4 -4.56 4.21 -16.20
N PHE A 5 -3.99 4.20 -14.99
CA PHE A 5 -2.94 3.26 -14.62
C PHE A 5 -3.46 2.13 -13.74
N ILE A 6 -4.46 2.42 -12.90
CA ILE A 6 -5.25 1.40 -12.19
C ILE A 6 -6.69 1.57 -12.66
N GLU A 7 -7.31 0.50 -13.09
CA GLU A 7 -8.72 0.45 -13.51
C GLU A 7 -9.43 -0.68 -12.80
N ALA A 8 -10.62 -0.40 -12.30
CA ALA A 8 -11.54 -1.39 -11.79
C ALA A 8 -12.93 -1.12 -12.39
N HIS A 9 -13.60 -2.17 -12.85
CA HIS A 9 -14.90 -2.08 -13.50
C HIS A 9 -15.87 -3.09 -12.88
N ASN A 10 -16.94 -2.55 -12.29
CA ASN A 10 -18.07 -3.30 -11.77
C ASN A 10 -17.66 -4.45 -10.82
N LEU A 11 -16.70 -4.17 -9.92
CA LEU A 11 -16.21 -5.17 -8.95
C LEU A 11 -17.30 -5.49 -7.94
N VAL A 12 -17.59 -6.78 -7.80
CA VAL A 12 -18.51 -7.31 -6.79
C VAL A 12 -17.74 -8.29 -5.92
N LYS A 13 -17.94 -8.19 -4.59
CA LYS A 13 -17.41 -9.15 -3.63
C LYS A 13 -18.36 -9.36 -2.48
N THR A 14 -18.68 -10.61 -2.22
CA THR A 14 -19.51 -11.03 -1.09
C THR A 14 -18.75 -11.96 -0.17
N TYR A 15 -19.09 -11.92 1.10
CA TYR A 15 -18.56 -12.83 2.12
C TYR A 15 -19.70 -13.52 2.85
N GLN A 16 -19.51 -14.80 3.16
CA GLN A 16 -20.43 -15.54 4.01
C GLN A 16 -20.06 -15.34 5.49
N ALA A 17 -20.95 -14.73 6.26
CA ALA A 17 -20.81 -14.54 7.70
C ALA A 17 -21.85 -15.40 8.42
N GLY A 18 -21.57 -16.68 8.61
CA GLY A 18 -22.52 -17.64 9.14
C GLY A 18 -23.70 -17.86 8.18
N LYS A 19 -24.92 -17.47 8.58
CA LYS A 19 -26.13 -17.55 7.74
C LYS A 19 -26.37 -16.30 6.89
N ASN A 20 -25.62 -15.22 7.13
CA ASN A 20 -25.81 -13.95 6.43
C ASN A 20 -24.75 -13.79 5.34
N THR A 21 -25.13 -13.18 4.24
CA THR A 21 -24.21 -12.73 3.18
C THR A 21 -23.95 -11.24 3.40
N VAL A 22 -22.68 -10.86 3.44
CA VAL A 22 -22.25 -9.46 3.51
C VAL A 22 -21.70 -9.07 2.14
N VAL A 23 -22.29 -8.08 1.50
CA VAL A 23 -21.78 -7.49 0.26
C VAL A 23 -20.69 -6.49 0.66
N ALA A 24 -19.45 -6.79 0.31
CA ALA A 24 -18.29 -5.95 0.62
C ALA A 24 -17.92 -5.02 -0.52
N LEU A 25 -18.22 -5.40 -1.75
CA LEU A 25 -18.15 -4.55 -2.93
C LEU A 25 -19.43 -4.76 -3.73
N ASP A 26 -20.10 -3.68 -4.09
CA ASP A 26 -21.31 -3.66 -4.91
C ASP A 26 -21.10 -2.73 -6.10
N ASP A 27 -20.75 -3.33 -7.24
CA ASP A 27 -20.53 -2.62 -8.53
C ASP A 27 -19.46 -1.51 -8.48
N LEU A 28 -18.39 -1.72 -7.70
CA LEU A 28 -17.35 -0.72 -7.53
C LEU A 28 -16.56 -0.52 -8.83
N SER A 29 -16.53 0.72 -9.31
CA SER A 29 -15.71 1.14 -10.44
C SER A 29 -14.78 2.28 -10.05
N LEU A 30 -13.51 2.22 -10.49
CA LEU A 30 -12.45 3.15 -10.11
C LEU A 30 -11.45 3.31 -11.25
N SER A 31 -10.97 4.54 -11.46
CA SER A 31 -9.90 4.85 -12.41
C SER A 31 -8.88 5.77 -11.75
N VAL A 32 -7.60 5.36 -11.76
CA VAL A 32 -6.48 6.11 -11.16
C VAL A 32 -5.49 6.48 -12.25
N PRO A 33 -5.27 7.77 -12.53
CA PRO A 33 -4.26 8.22 -13.46
C PRO A 33 -2.83 7.92 -12.96
N LYS A 34 -1.91 7.67 -13.89
CA LYS A 34 -0.49 7.43 -13.58
C LYS A 34 0.14 8.61 -12.82
N GLY A 35 0.97 8.32 -11.83
CA GLY A 35 1.72 9.33 -11.06
C GLY A 35 0.84 10.22 -10.18
N THR A 36 -0.34 9.73 -9.79
CA THR A 36 -1.26 10.45 -8.91
C THR A 36 -1.56 9.67 -7.64
N VAL A 37 -2.14 10.36 -6.65
CA VAL A 37 -2.72 9.76 -5.46
C VAL A 37 -4.23 9.69 -5.63
N GLN A 38 -4.78 8.50 -5.56
CA GLN A 38 -6.21 8.26 -5.42
C GLN A 38 -6.52 7.85 -3.98
N ALA A 39 -7.36 8.58 -3.29
CA ALA A 39 -7.89 8.16 -1.99
C ALA A 39 -9.23 7.43 -2.15
N LEU A 40 -9.39 6.32 -1.44
CA LEU A 40 -10.68 5.70 -1.13
C LEU A 40 -11.06 6.11 0.30
N LEU A 41 -11.98 7.05 0.42
CA LEU A 41 -12.48 7.56 1.69
C LEU A 41 -13.79 6.87 2.07
N GLY A 42 -13.89 6.39 3.30
CA GLY A 42 -15.14 5.81 3.79
C GLY A 42 -15.01 5.24 5.21
N PRO A 43 -16.12 4.90 5.85
CA PRO A 43 -16.12 4.31 7.19
C PRO A 43 -15.54 2.90 7.20
N ASN A 44 -15.36 2.35 8.39
CA ASN A 44 -14.98 0.94 8.54
C ASN A 44 -16.13 0.07 8.02
N GLY A 45 -15.79 -0.94 7.21
CA GLY A 45 -16.77 -1.84 6.58
C GLY A 45 -17.20 -1.44 5.17
N ALA A 46 -16.90 -0.23 4.69
CA ALA A 46 -17.28 0.25 3.35
C ALA A 46 -16.58 -0.45 2.16
N GLY A 47 -15.78 -1.49 2.39
CA GLY A 47 -15.13 -2.22 1.29
C GLY A 47 -13.72 -1.76 0.92
N LYS A 48 -13.15 -0.72 1.58
CA LYS A 48 -11.80 -0.18 1.28
C LYS A 48 -10.72 -1.25 1.21
N THR A 49 -10.53 -2.00 2.30
CA THR A 49 -9.55 -3.09 2.38
C THR A 49 -9.85 -4.22 1.38
N THR A 50 -11.14 -4.49 1.11
CA THR A 50 -11.54 -5.49 0.11
C THR A 50 -11.12 -5.06 -1.30
N THR A 51 -11.29 -3.78 -1.64
CA THR A 51 -10.82 -3.21 -2.91
C THR A 51 -9.31 -3.38 -3.06
N VAL A 52 -8.53 -3.00 -2.03
CA VAL A 52 -7.07 -3.20 -2.04
C VAL A 52 -6.72 -4.68 -2.23
N LYS A 53 -7.36 -5.60 -1.50
CA LYS A 53 -7.11 -7.04 -1.63
C LYS A 53 -7.39 -7.60 -3.02
N VAL A 54 -8.44 -7.12 -3.70
CA VAL A 54 -8.73 -7.51 -5.09
C VAL A 54 -7.64 -7.01 -6.03
N LEU A 55 -7.32 -5.71 -5.98
CA LEU A 55 -6.33 -5.08 -6.85
C LEU A 55 -4.92 -5.64 -6.63
N THR A 56 -4.59 -6.05 -5.41
CA THR A 56 -3.30 -6.66 -5.06
C THR A 56 -3.27 -8.18 -5.24
N THR A 57 -4.28 -8.76 -5.87
CA THR A 57 -4.39 -10.20 -6.18
C THR A 57 -4.48 -11.13 -4.97
N LEU A 58 -4.75 -10.60 -3.78
CA LEU A 58 -4.88 -11.39 -2.55
C LEU A 58 -6.20 -12.16 -2.48
N ILE A 59 -7.25 -11.63 -3.10
CA ILE A 59 -8.55 -12.29 -3.22
C ILE A 59 -9.10 -12.11 -4.64
N ARG A 60 -9.97 -13.02 -5.07
CA ARG A 60 -10.71 -12.87 -6.32
C ARG A 60 -12.05 -12.18 -6.06
N PRO A 61 -12.48 -11.22 -6.90
CA PRO A 61 -13.84 -10.72 -6.89
C PRO A 61 -14.80 -11.82 -7.36
N ASP A 62 -16.08 -11.66 -7.06
CA ASP A 62 -17.12 -12.59 -7.53
C ASP A 62 -17.52 -12.25 -8.97
N SER A 63 -17.43 -10.96 -9.35
CA SER A 63 -17.55 -10.47 -10.74
C SER A 63 -16.82 -9.14 -10.90
N GLY A 64 -16.75 -8.66 -12.15
CA GLY A 64 -16.02 -7.46 -12.54
C GLY A 64 -14.60 -7.75 -13.00
N ARG A 65 -13.87 -6.70 -13.39
CA ARG A 65 -12.49 -6.77 -13.90
C ARG A 65 -11.65 -5.65 -13.33
N ALA A 66 -10.34 -5.90 -13.22
CA ALA A 66 -9.41 -4.86 -12.84
C ALA A 66 -8.09 -5.02 -13.59
N HIS A 67 -7.44 -3.88 -13.91
CA HIS A 67 -6.17 -3.82 -14.62
C HIS A 67 -5.22 -2.86 -13.90
N ILE A 68 -3.93 -3.16 -13.98
CA ILE A 68 -2.85 -2.27 -13.57
C ILE A 68 -1.87 -2.19 -14.74
N ASP A 69 -1.64 -0.97 -15.26
CA ASP A 69 -0.83 -0.74 -16.48
C ASP A 69 -1.27 -1.64 -17.66
N GLY A 70 -2.58 -1.74 -17.86
CA GLY A 70 -3.18 -2.60 -18.89
C GLY A 70 -3.10 -4.10 -18.62
N VAL A 71 -2.51 -4.55 -17.51
CA VAL A 71 -2.39 -5.96 -17.14
C VAL A 71 -3.57 -6.39 -16.28
N ASP A 72 -4.31 -7.41 -16.70
CA ASP A 72 -5.44 -7.97 -15.93
C ASP A 72 -4.94 -8.62 -14.64
N VAL A 73 -5.51 -8.21 -13.50
CA VAL A 73 -5.09 -8.66 -12.15
C VAL A 73 -5.45 -10.12 -11.88
N LEU A 74 -6.45 -10.67 -12.57
CA LEU A 74 -6.93 -12.03 -12.37
C LEU A 74 -6.22 -13.04 -13.29
N GLU A 75 -5.85 -12.60 -14.49
CA GLU A 75 -5.17 -13.44 -15.48
C GLU A 75 -3.66 -13.50 -15.24
N HIS A 76 -3.08 -12.40 -14.77
CA HIS A 76 -1.62 -12.27 -14.60
C HIS A 76 -1.17 -11.87 -13.18
N PRO A 77 -1.62 -12.56 -12.11
CA PRO A 77 -1.36 -12.15 -10.73
C PRO A 77 0.14 -12.07 -10.39
N GLU A 78 0.96 -12.97 -10.95
CA GLU A 78 2.42 -12.96 -10.72
C GLU A 78 3.10 -11.71 -11.30
N ARG A 79 2.63 -11.23 -12.47
CA ARG A 79 3.12 -10.00 -13.09
C ARG A 79 2.73 -8.80 -12.24
N ILE A 80 1.48 -8.76 -11.77
CA ILE A 80 0.99 -7.69 -10.90
C ILE A 80 1.82 -7.60 -9.61
N ARG A 81 2.08 -8.72 -8.92
CA ARG A 81 2.84 -8.73 -7.67
C ARG A 81 4.26 -8.17 -7.81
N ARG A 82 4.84 -8.22 -9.01
CA ARG A 82 6.16 -7.61 -9.29
C ARG A 82 6.08 -6.10 -9.56
N MET A 83 4.89 -5.59 -9.83
CA MET A 83 4.65 -4.17 -10.17
C MET A 83 4.15 -3.36 -8.99
N ILE A 84 3.73 -3.99 -7.90
CA ILE A 84 3.08 -3.32 -6.78
C ILE A 84 3.89 -3.42 -5.49
N GLY A 85 3.84 -2.35 -4.70
CA GLY A 85 4.15 -2.37 -3.27
C GLY A 85 2.85 -2.32 -2.46
N VAL A 86 2.81 -3.01 -1.34
CA VAL A 86 1.63 -3.04 -0.47
C VAL A 86 2.05 -2.83 0.96
N SER A 87 1.45 -1.84 1.63
CA SER A 87 1.52 -1.66 3.07
C SER A 87 0.11 -1.79 3.63
N GLY A 88 -0.14 -2.88 4.34
CA GLY A 88 -1.45 -3.22 4.88
C GLY A 88 -1.76 -2.49 6.18
N GLN A 89 -2.92 -2.78 6.77
CA GLN A 89 -3.34 -2.20 8.05
C GLN A 89 -2.40 -2.59 9.21
N TYR A 90 -1.79 -3.78 9.15
CA TYR A 90 -0.81 -4.25 10.12
C TYR A 90 0.56 -4.33 9.47
N ALA A 91 1.58 -3.84 10.17
CA ALA A 91 2.95 -3.87 9.68
C ALA A 91 3.42 -5.33 9.49
N ALA A 92 3.85 -5.66 8.26
CA ALA A 92 4.37 -6.98 7.90
C ALA A 92 5.88 -7.05 8.15
N VAL A 93 6.29 -6.86 9.41
CA VAL A 93 7.71 -6.86 9.82
C VAL A 93 7.97 -7.97 10.83
N ASP A 94 9.15 -8.58 10.76
CA ASP A 94 9.61 -9.51 11.80
C ASP A 94 10.13 -8.71 12.99
N GLU A 95 9.46 -8.87 14.13
CA GLU A 95 9.79 -8.14 15.35
C GLU A 95 11.14 -8.54 15.96
N ASN A 96 11.68 -9.70 15.59
CA ASN A 96 12.95 -10.21 16.11
C ASN A 96 14.17 -9.79 15.28
N LEU A 97 13.94 -9.26 14.09
CA LEU A 97 14.96 -8.69 13.23
C LEU A 97 15.13 -7.19 13.51
N THR A 98 16.30 -6.67 13.16
CA THR A 98 16.55 -5.22 13.15
C THR A 98 15.77 -4.55 11.99
N GLY A 99 15.67 -3.23 12.02
CA GLY A 99 15.09 -2.48 10.91
C GLY A 99 15.82 -2.75 9.59
N PHE A 100 17.16 -2.79 9.64
CA PHE A 100 18.00 -3.08 8.48
C PHE A 100 17.78 -4.50 7.94
N GLU A 101 17.80 -5.51 8.82
CA GLU A 101 17.60 -6.92 8.46
C GLU A 101 16.23 -7.19 7.84
N ASN A 102 15.17 -6.52 8.33
CA ASN A 102 13.85 -6.61 7.72
C ASN A 102 13.86 -6.17 6.26
N LEU A 103 14.45 -5.02 5.94
CA LEU A 103 14.52 -4.53 4.57
C LEU A 103 15.44 -5.38 3.69
N GLU A 104 16.59 -5.83 4.21
CA GLU A 104 17.46 -6.76 3.49
C GLU A 104 16.72 -8.07 3.18
N MET A 105 15.99 -8.64 4.15
CA MET A 105 15.18 -9.85 3.97
C MET A 105 14.14 -9.67 2.87
N VAL A 106 13.40 -8.56 2.87
CA VAL A 106 12.42 -8.26 1.82
C VAL A 106 13.10 -8.20 0.45
N GLY A 107 14.25 -7.52 0.33
CA GLY A 107 15.02 -7.49 -0.91
C GLY A 107 15.40 -8.90 -1.39
N ARG A 108 15.82 -9.77 -0.49
CA ARG A 108 16.14 -11.17 -0.80
C ARG A 108 14.91 -11.96 -1.25
N LEU A 109 13.74 -11.72 -0.66
CA LEU A 109 12.48 -12.34 -1.09
C LEU A 109 12.06 -11.91 -2.50
N TYR A 110 12.40 -10.68 -2.89
CA TYR A 110 12.23 -10.20 -4.27
C TYR A 110 13.40 -10.57 -5.20
N HIS A 111 14.26 -11.50 -4.79
CA HIS A 111 15.40 -12.04 -5.58
C HIS A 111 16.50 -11.02 -5.90
N LEU A 112 16.59 -9.91 -5.17
CA LEU A 112 17.76 -9.03 -5.29
C LEU A 112 19.02 -9.75 -4.80
N SER A 113 20.16 -9.43 -5.37
CA SER A 113 21.45 -9.93 -4.88
C SER A 113 21.71 -9.46 -3.43
N PRO A 114 22.59 -10.11 -2.66
CA PRO A 114 22.95 -9.66 -1.32
C PRO A 114 23.44 -8.20 -1.28
N ALA A 115 24.23 -7.81 -2.27
CA ALA A 115 24.77 -6.45 -2.36
C ALA A 115 23.69 -5.40 -2.65
N GLU A 116 22.78 -5.70 -3.59
CA GLU A 116 21.66 -4.83 -3.94
C GLU A 116 20.67 -4.71 -2.78
N SER A 117 20.32 -5.83 -2.11
CA SER A 117 19.43 -5.82 -0.95
C SER A 117 19.97 -4.94 0.16
N LYS A 118 21.27 -5.05 0.49
CA LYS A 118 21.92 -4.21 1.50
C LYS A 118 21.98 -2.74 1.10
N LYS A 119 22.29 -2.46 -0.16
CA LYS A 119 22.32 -1.09 -0.67
C LYS A 119 20.93 -0.47 -0.55
N ARG A 120 19.90 -1.18 -1.04
CA ARG A 120 18.52 -0.69 -1.02
C ARG A 120 17.99 -0.50 0.41
N ALA A 121 18.32 -1.42 1.32
CA ALA A 121 17.97 -1.28 2.73
C ALA A 121 18.52 0.00 3.34
N ARG A 122 19.79 0.36 3.08
CA ARG A 122 20.40 1.61 3.57
C ARG A 122 19.70 2.85 3.01
N GLU A 123 19.47 2.90 1.70
CA GLU A 123 18.75 4.00 1.04
C GLU A 123 17.37 4.24 1.66
N LEU A 124 16.62 3.17 1.93
CA LEU A 124 15.31 3.26 2.53
C LEU A 124 15.36 3.67 4.01
N ILE A 125 16.33 3.18 4.78
CA ILE A 125 16.55 3.61 6.16
C ILE A 125 16.80 5.11 6.23
N GLU A 126 17.61 5.65 5.33
CA GLU A 126 17.87 7.09 5.24
C GLU A 126 16.60 7.85 4.80
N MET A 127 15.91 7.39 3.75
CA MET A 127 14.67 8.01 3.24
C MET A 127 13.59 8.12 4.32
N PHE A 128 13.48 7.11 5.20
CA PHE A 128 12.48 7.04 6.26
C PHE A 128 12.94 7.58 7.61
N ASP A 129 14.10 8.24 7.68
CA ASP A 129 14.67 8.79 8.93
C ASP A 129 14.72 7.74 10.05
N LEU A 130 15.32 6.57 9.75
CA LEU A 130 15.46 5.45 10.66
C LEU A 130 16.93 5.07 10.95
N VAL A 131 17.89 5.93 10.58
CA VAL A 131 19.33 5.65 10.67
C VAL A 131 19.74 5.27 12.09
N GLU A 132 19.34 6.04 13.10
CA GLU A 132 19.68 5.78 14.51
C GLU A 132 19.04 4.50 15.07
N ALA A 133 18.03 3.97 14.39
CA ALA A 133 17.31 2.78 14.79
C ALA A 133 17.57 1.56 13.88
N ALA A 134 18.39 1.73 12.85
CA ALA A 134 18.62 0.70 11.83
C ALA A 134 19.01 -0.66 12.39
N ASP A 135 19.93 -0.66 13.38
CA ASP A 135 20.48 -1.86 14.01
C ASP A 135 19.74 -2.28 15.28
N ARG A 136 18.63 -1.60 15.61
CA ARG A 136 17.77 -1.97 16.74
C ARG A 136 16.71 -2.97 16.29
N VAL A 137 16.40 -3.95 17.13
CA VAL A 137 15.35 -4.93 16.92
C VAL A 137 13.99 -4.23 16.88
N VAL A 138 13.17 -4.56 15.86
CA VAL A 138 11.87 -3.90 15.59
C VAL A 138 10.88 -4.04 16.74
N LYS A 139 11.00 -5.07 17.57
CA LYS A 139 10.19 -5.22 18.79
C LYS A 139 10.24 -3.98 19.69
N GLY A 140 11.38 -3.27 19.73
CA GLY A 140 11.56 -2.03 20.48
C GLY A 140 11.17 -0.74 19.74
N PHE A 141 10.60 -0.82 18.54
CA PHE A 141 10.18 0.34 17.75
C PHE A 141 8.86 0.92 18.28
N SER A 142 8.70 2.25 18.15
CA SER A 142 7.40 2.89 18.30
C SER A 142 6.46 2.47 17.16
N GLY A 143 5.15 2.70 17.31
CA GLY A 143 4.18 2.46 16.24
C GLY A 143 4.54 3.18 14.94
N GLY A 144 4.94 4.45 15.05
CA GLY A 144 5.39 5.25 13.90
C GLY A 144 6.64 4.69 13.22
N MET A 145 7.60 4.18 13.98
CA MET A 145 8.80 3.54 13.43
C MET A 145 8.46 2.22 12.74
N ARG A 146 7.59 1.39 13.34
CA ARG A 146 7.12 0.14 12.72
C ARG A 146 6.39 0.43 11.41
N ARG A 147 5.57 1.47 11.37
CA ARG A 147 4.86 1.87 10.15
C ARG A 147 5.80 2.35 9.07
N ARG A 148 6.83 3.12 9.42
CA ARG A 148 7.86 3.59 8.48
C ARG A 148 8.67 2.43 7.89
N ILE A 149 9.07 1.44 8.70
CA ILE A 149 9.81 0.28 8.18
C ILE A 149 8.94 -0.63 7.31
N ASP A 150 7.65 -0.78 7.63
CA ASP A 150 6.69 -1.52 6.81
C ASP A 150 6.51 -0.87 5.42
N LEU A 151 6.30 0.44 5.39
CA LEU A 151 6.20 1.17 4.13
C LEU A 151 7.53 1.14 3.34
N ALA A 152 8.67 1.24 4.03
CA ALA A 152 9.98 1.07 3.40
C ALA A 152 10.12 -0.31 2.76
N GLY A 153 9.62 -1.37 3.42
CA GLY A 153 9.56 -2.73 2.87
C GLY A 153 8.77 -2.79 1.55
N ALA A 154 7.63 -2.13 1.49
CA ALA A 154 6.81 -2.07 0.26
C ALA A 154 7.53 -1.37 -0.91
N LEU A 155 8.57 -0.58 -0.63
CA LEU A 155 9.34 0.19 -1.62
C LEU A 155 10.69 -0.44 -1.99
N VAL A 156 11.04 -1.59 -1.45
CA VAL A 156 12.36 -2.22 -1.69
C VAL A 156 12.64 -2.41 -3.17
N VAL A 157 11.64 -2.82 -3.96
CA VAL A 157 11.78 -3.03 -5.42
C VAL A 157 11.40 -1.81 -6.25
N ASN A 158 11.20 -0.65 -5.63
CA ASN A 158 10.79 0.59 -6.31
C ASN A 158 9.57 0.39 -7.25
N PRO A 159 8.44 -0.08 -6.71
CA PRO A 159 7.29 -0.41 -7.53
C PRO A 159 6.66 0.83 -8.16
N PRO A 160 6.14 0.75 -9.41
CA PRO A 160 5.42 1.86 -10.04
C PRO A 160 4.06 2.16 -9.39
N VAL A 161 3.52 1.20 -8.61
CA VAL A 161 2.24 1.34 -7.89
C VAL A 161 2.41 0.99 -6.41
N LEU A 162 1.86 1.82 -5.55
CA LEU A 162 1.85 1.61 -4.11
C LEU A 162 0.40 1.59 -3.58
N PHE A 163 0.05 0.52 -2.89
CA PHE A 163 -1.22 0.38 -2.17
C PHE A 163 -1.00 0.58 -0.69
N LEU A 164 -1.73 1.53 -0.10
CA LEU A 164 -1.63 1.89 1.32
C LEU A 164 -3.00 1.72 1.98
N ASP A 165 -3.12 0.72 2.86
CA ASP A 165 -4.38 0.47 3.57
C ASP A 165 -4.32 1.11 4.95
N GLU A 166 -5.01 2.26 5.10
CA GLU A 166 -5.07 3.09 6.31
C GLU A 166 -3.68 3.43 6.89
N PRO A 167 -2.78 4.08 6.11
CA PRO A 167 -1.35 4.17 6.42
C PRO A 167 -1.03 4.93 7.72
N THR A 168 -1.89 5.81 8.18
CA THR A 168 -1.62 6.66 9.36
C THR A 168 -2.46 6.32 10.57
N THR A 169 -3.26 5.26 10.51
CA THR A 169 -4.11 4.85 11.64
C THR A 169 -3.23 4.51 12.86
N GLY A 170 -3.56 5.13 14.00
CA GLY A 170 -2.84 4.92 15.26
C GLY A 170 -1.50 5.65 15.39
N LEU A 171 -1.13 6.49 14.41
CA LEU A 171 0.07 7.32 14.49
C LEU A 171 -0.19 8.63 15.24
N ASP A 172 0.83 9.07 15.97
CA ASP A 172 0.87 10.43 16.52
C ASP A 172 0.95 11.49 15.39
N PRO A 173 0.58 12.75 15.64
CA PRO A 173 0.54 13.79 14.61
C PRO A 173 1.88 14.00 13.88
N ARG A 174 3.01 13.93 14.60
CA ARG A 174 4.34 14.11 14.00
C ARG A 174 4.69 12.98 13.05
N SER A 175 4.45 11.74 13.47
CA SER A 175 4.69 10.55 12.64
C SER A 175 3.79 10.54 11.40
N ARG A 176 2.54 11.02 11.52
CA ARG A 176 1.62 11.16 10.39
C ARG A 176 2.14 12.15 9.35
N LEU A 177 2.54 13.35 9.76
CA LEU A 177 3.08 14.35 8.85
C LEU A 177 4.33 13.85 8.12
N ALA A 178 5.26 13.23 8.85
CA ALA A 178 6.46 12.66 8.25
C ALA A 178 6.14 11.59 7.19
N LEU A 179 5.11 10.76 7.43
CA LEU A 179 4.66 9.76 6.47
C LEU A 179 4.03 10.40 5.23
N TRP A 180 3.24 11.45 5.39
CA TRP A 180 2.66 12.21 4.29
C TRP A 180 3.73 12.83 3.38
N ASP A 181 4.79 13.39 3.98
CA ASP A 181 5.91 13.95 3.22
C ASP A 181 6.62 12.89 2.36
N VAL A 182 6.80 11.68 2.90
CA VAL A 182 7.35 10.55 2.14
C VAL A 182 6.43 10.18 0.98
N ILE A 183 5.11 10.06 1.20
CA ILE A 183 4.15 9.74 0.14
C ILE A 183 4.17 10.81 -0.96
N LYS A 184 4.16 12.11 -0.59
CA LYS A 184 4.25 13.22 -1.55
C LYS A 184 5.52 13.14 -2.40
N LYS A 185 6.66 12.83 -1.78
CA LYS A 185 7.94 12.66 -2.49
C LYS A 185 7.89 11.53 -3.50
N LEU A 186 7.38 10.36 -3.11
CA LEU A 186 7.25 9.19 -4.01
C LEU A 186 6.39 9.50 -5.24
N VAL A 187 5.29 10.24 -5.04
CA VAL A 187 4.40 10.63 -6.13
C VAL A 187 5.07 11.67 -7.03
N ALA A 188 5.82 12.62 -6.48
CA ALA A 188 6.61 13.56 -7.26
C ALA A 188 7.70 12.86 -8.10
N GLU A 189 8.17 11.69 -7.68
CA GLU A 189 9.11 10.83 -8.40
C GLU A 189 8.40 9.89 -9.42
N GLY A 190 7.07 9.96 -9.53
CA GLY A 190 6.26 9.26 -10.53
C GLY A 190 5.54 7.99 -10.04
N THR A 191 5.61 7.65 -8.76
CA THR A 191 4.86 6.51 -8.19
C THR A 191 3.37 6.82 -8.18
N THR A 192 2.54 5.87 -8.62
CA THR A 192 1.08 5.94 -8.50
C THR A 192 0.66 5.37 -7.15
N VAL A 193 -0.19 6.06 -6.42
CA VAL A 193 -0.62 5.63 -5.08
C VAL A 193 -2.13 5.48 -5.03
N LEU A 194 -2.60 4.33 -4.53
CA LEU A 194 -3.97 4.16 -4.06
C LEU A 194 -3.92 3.98 -2.55
N LEU A 195 -4.49 4.94 -1.82
CA LEU A 195 -4.60 4.86 -0.38
C LEU A 195 -6.06 4.73 0.08
N THR A 196 -6.27 3.96 1.13
CA THR A 196 -7.55 3.95 1.83
C THR A 196 -7.44 4.74 3.11
N THR A 197 -8.50 5.43 3.47
CA THR A 197 -8.56 6.16 4.74
C THR A 197 -9.99 6.37 5.21
N GLN A 198 -10.17 6.59 6.50
CA GLN A 198 -11.41 7.09 7.10
C GLN A 198 -11.28 8.56 7.50
N TYR A 199 -10.11 9.17 7.33
CA TYR A 199 -9.83 10.55 7.72
C TYR A 199 -9.86 11.47 6.52
N LEU A 200 -10.81 12.42 6.52
CA LEU A 200 -10.94 13.40 5.46
C LEU A 200 -9.69 14.27 5.33
N GLU A 201 -9.05 14.62 6.45
CA GLU A 201 -7.82 15.41 6.46
C GLU A 201 -6.69 14.71 5.67
N GLU A 202 -6.52 13.40 5.81
CA GLU A 202 -5.51 12.63 5.07
C GLU A 202 -5.80 12.63 3.57
N ALA A 203 -7.07 12.41 3.19
CA ALA A 203 -7.48 12.46 1.80
C ALA A 203 -7.25 13.85 1.21
N ASP A 204 -7.61 14.93 1.92
CA ASP A 204 -7.42 16.32 1.48
C ASP A 204 -5.94 16.68 1.30
N GLN A 205 -5.07 16.22 2.20
CA GLN A 205 -3.64 16.55 2.18
C GLN A 205 -2.84 15.78 1.13
N LEU A 206 -3.27 14.59 0.75
CA LEU A 206 -2.48 13.69 -0.11
C LEU A 206 -3.10 13.48 -1.48
N ALA A 207 -4.42 13.42 -1.60
CA ALA A 207 -5.06 12.91 -2.79
C ALA A 207 -5.19 13.98 -3.89
N HIS A 208 -4.96 13.55 -5.12
CA HIS A 208 -5.33 14.28 -6.33
C HIS A 208 -6.81 14.06 -6.67
N ASN A 209 -7.32 12.88 -6.34
CA ASN A 209 -8.72 12.51 -6.51
C ASN A 209 -9.20 11.71 -5.29
N ILE A 210 -10.44 11.91 -4.89
CA ILE A 210 -11.08 11.20 -3.78
C ILE A 210 -12.31 10.47 -4.31
N ALA A 211 -12.36 9.16 -4.08
CA ALA A 211 -13.58 8.38 -4.24
C ALA A 211 -14.15 8.08 -2.85
N VAL A 212 -15.42 8.41 -2.65
CA VAL A 212 -16.13 8.13 -1.39
C VAL A 212 -16.90 6.83 -1.55
N ILE A 213 -16.76 5.94 -0.58
CA ILE A 213 -17.48 4.67 -0.50
C ILE A 213 -18.10 4.49 0.88
N ASP A 214 -19.31 3.95 0.97
CA ASP A 214 -20.09 3.73 2.19
C ASP A 214 -20.82 2.37 2.17
#